data_a8a64719d55f86e0a7c0387f1a7c519f
#
_entry.id   a8a64719d55f86e0a7c0387f1a7c519f
#
_cell.length_a   1.000
_cell.length_b   1.000
_cell.length_c   1.000
_cell.angle_alpha   90.00
_cell.angle_beta   90.00
_cell.angle_gamma   90.00
#
_symmetry.space_group_name_H-M   'P 1'
#
loop_
_entity.id
_entity.type
_entity.pdbx_description
1 polymer ?
#
loop_
_entity_poly.entity_id
_entity_poly.type
_entity_poly.pdbx_seq_one_letter_code
_entity_poly.pdbx_strand_id
1 'polypeptide(L)'
;VQTRRSGVHGKGVFAVQDIAEGETIIEYVGEIVSWEEAQDRHPHDPKDPNHTFYFHIDADRVIDAKFGGNSSRWINHACDPNCIADEQDGRIFIKALVPIAAGTELFYDYGLIIDERYTPKLKAEYPCWCGSANCRGTLLAPKRGWRKPVAEPVKAVKAEKPAKTTKAKTAGSRRP
;
A
#
# COMPACT_ATOMS: atom_id res chain seq x y z
N VAL A 1 -9.03 9.41 4.07
CA VAL A 1 -8.60 9.58 2.65
C VAL A 1 -9.76 10.09 1.81
N GLN A 2 -9.47 10.72 0.69
CA GLN A 2 -10.46 11.27 -0.25
C GLN A 2 -10.07 10.94 -1.69
N THR A 3 -11.04 10.48 -2.48
CA THR A 3 -10.84 10.27 -3.93
C THR A 3 -11.02 11.60 -4.67
N ARG A 4 -10.05 11.94 -5.54
CA ARG A 4 -10.06 13.15 -6.40
C ARG A 4 -9.56 12.78 -7.79
N ARG A 5 -9.56 13.75 -8.73
CA ARG A 5 -8.84 13.60 -10.01
C ARG A 5 -7.35 13.56 -9.75
N SER A 6 -6.67 12.57 -10.33
CA SER A 6 -5.22 12.42 -10.25
C SER A 6 -4.52 13.21 -11.35
N GLY A 7 -3.30 13.66 -11.09
CA GLY A 7 -2.39 14.19 -12.09
C GLY A 7 -1.68 13.10 -12.91
N VAL A 8 -1.73 11.84 -12.43
CA VAL A 8 -1.07 10.69 -13.07
C VAL A 8 -2.04 9.95 -13.98
N HIS A 9 -3.15 9.45 -13.43
CA HIS A 9 -4.15 8.71 -14.20
C HIS A 9 -5.52 8.80 -13.53
N GLY A 10 -6.55 9.18 -14.28
CA GLY A 10 -7.95 9.13 -13.90
C GLY A 10 -8.27 9.70 -12.51
N LYS A 11 -8.60 8.81 -11.57
CA LYS A 11 -8.82 9.11 -10.15
C LYS A 11 -7.60 8.75 -9.34
N GLY A 12 -7.41 9.41 -8.20
CA GLY A 12 -6.40 9.10 -7.19
C GLY A 12 -6.99 9.24 -5.79
N VAL A 13 -6.27 8.73 -4.81
CA VAL A 13 -6.62 8.81 -3.38
C VAL A 13 -5.65 9.72 -2.68
N PHE A 14 -6.16 10.65 -1.88
CA PHE A 14 -5.39 11.69 -1.23
C PHE A 14 -5.55 11.63 0.29
N ALA A 15 -4.48 11.86 1.02
CA ALA A 15 -4.50 12.04 2.46
C ALA A 15 -5.34 13.28 2.82
N VAL A 16 -6.25 13.17 3.80
CA VAL A 16 -7.03 14.32 4.31
C VAL A 16 -6.41 14.93 5.56
N GLN A 17 -5.47 14.24 6.18
CA GLN A 17 -4.67 14.66 7.33
C GLN A 17 -3.26 14.08 7.18
N ASP A 18 -2.33 14.52 8.02
CA ASP A 18 -1.00 13.94 8.09
C ASP A 18 -1.09 12.48 8.54
N ILE A 19 -0.28 11.61 7.92
CA ILE A 19 -0.22 10.17 8.19
C ILE A 19 1.21 9.83 8.57
N ALA A 20 1.37 9.14 9.71
CA ALA A 20 2.69 8.72 10.17
C ALA A 20 3.20 7.51 9.37
N GLU A 21 4.54 7.38 9.27
CA GLU A 21 5.18 6.19 8.72
C GLU A 21 4.72 4.92 9.48
N GLY A 22 4.40 3.86 8.73
CA GLY A 22 3.89 2.58 9.26
C GLY A 22 2.40 2.58 9.61
N GLU A 23 1.71 3.73 9.55
CA GLU A 23 0.28 3.81 9.82
C GLU A 23 -0.53 3.06 8.76
N THR A 24 -1.51 2.27 9.21
CA THR A 24 -2.48 1.61 8.32
C THR A 24 -3.52 2.63 7.87
N ILE A 25 -3.60 2.86 6.56
CA ILE A 25 -4.44 3.89 5.96
C ILE A 25 -5.82 3.36 5.61
N ILE A 26 -5.86 2.23 4.91
CA ILE A 26 -7.10 1.65 4.39
C ILE A 26 -6.87 0.19 4.02
N GLU A 27 -7.90 -0.65 4.17
CA GLU A 27 -7.90 -2.00 3.63
C GLU A 27 -8.28 -1.98 2.14
N TYR A 28 -7.59 -2.78 1.32
CA TYR A 28 -7.97 -3.03 -0.06
C TYR A 28 -9.02 -4.12 -0.07
N VAL A 29 -10.27 -3.76 -0.33
CA VAL A 29 -11.41 -4.67 -0.28
C VAL A 29 -12.07 -4.82 -1.65
N GLY A 30 -12.75 -5.95 -1.83
CA GLY A 30 -13.52 -6.30 -3.00
C GLY A 30 -14.05 -7.72 -2.89
N GLU A 31 -14.62 -8.22 -3.95
CA GLU A 31 -15.03 -9.61 -4.03
C GLU A 31 -13.78 -10.50 -4.18
N ILE A 32 -13.67 -11.54 -3.34
CA ILE A 32 -12.59 -12.52 -3.44
C ILE A 32 -13.04 -13.62 -4.38
N VAL A 33 -12.29 -13.80 -5.47
CA VAL A 33 -12.56 -14.78 -6.52
C VAL A 33 -11.32 -15.61 -6.82
N SER A 34 -11.50 -16.73 -7.51
CA SER A 34 -10.37 -17.50 -8.02
C SER A 34 -9.67 -16.74 -9.16
N TRP A 35 -8.40 -17.06 -9.40
CA TRP A 35 -7.68 -16.48 -10.55
C TRP A 35 -8.34 -16.87 -11.89
N GLU A 36 -8.87 -18.09 -12.00
CA GLU A 36 -9.62 -18.55 -13.18
C GLU A 36 -10.85 -17.67 -13.43
N GLU A 37 -11.66 -17.45 -12.41
CA GLU A 37 -12.84 -16.57 -12.51
C GLU A 37 -12.45 -15.11 -12.85
N ALA A 38 -11.37 -14.59 -12.27
CA ALA A 38 -10.88 -13.26 -12.60
C ALA A 38 -10.47 -13.14 -14.08
N GLN A 39 -9.88 -14.18 -14.66
CA GLN A 39 -9.56 -14.23 -16.08
C GLN A 39 -10.81 -14.26 -16.96
N ASP A 40 -11.86 -14.99 -16.56
CA ASP A 40 -13.12 -15.03 -17.28
C ASP A 40 -13.84 -13.67 -17.25
N ARG A 41 -13.66 -12.91 -16.17
CA ARG A 41 -14.19 -11.53 -16.04
C ARG A 41 -13.37 -10.50 -16.83
N HIS A 42 -12.14 -10.85 -17.24
CA HIS A 42 -11.25 -9.93 -17.96
C HIS A 42 -11.58 -9.90 -19.47
N PRO A 43 -11.48 -8.71 -20.15
CA PRO A 43 -11.19 -7.40 -19.56
C PRO A 43 -12.43 -6.76 -18.92
N HIS A 44 -12.22 -6.03 -17.82
CA HIS A 44 -13.30 -5.26 -17.19
C HIS A 44 -13.86 -4.16 -18.10
N ASP A 45 -13.01 -3.55 -18.91
CA ASP A 45 -13.35 -2.60 -19.95
C ASP A 45 -12.62 -3.00 -21.24
N PRO A 46 -13.36 -3.39 -22.31
CA PRO A 46 -12.74 -3.74 -23.60
C PRO A 46 -11.98 -2.58 -24.26
N LYS A 47 -12.24 -1.31 -23.86
CA LYS A 47 -11.54 -0.13 -24.39
C LYS A 47 -10.22 0.14 -23.66
N ASP A 48 -10.09 -0.37 -22.43
CA ASP A 48 -8.89 -0.27 -21.61
C ASP A 48 -8.63 -1.63 -20.92
N PRO A 49 -8.20 -2.64 -21.68
CA PRO A 49 -8.15 -4.03 -21.21
C PRO A 49 -7.13 -4.24 -20.09
N ASN A 50 -6.13 -3.38 -19.96
CA ASN A 50 -5.10 -3.49 -18.95
C ASN A 50 -5.44 -2.75 -17.65
N HIS A 51 -6.55 -2.00 -17.64
CA HIS A 51 -7.04 -1.32 -16.44
C HIS A 51 -7.96 -2.25 -15.66
N THR A 52 -7.40 -2.90 -14.66
CA THR A 52 -8.12 -3.81 -13.77
C THR A 52 -8.02 -3.34 -12.32
N PHE A 53 -8.91 -3.84 -11.48
CA PHE A 53 -8.91 -3.61 -10.04
C PHE A 53 -8.57 -4.89 -9.28
N TYR A 54 -7.77 -5.75 -9.90
CA TYR A 54 -7.33 -7.01 -9.31
C TYR A 54 -6.16 -6.81 -8.36
N PHE A 55 -6.25 -7.44 -7.21
CA PHE A 55 -5.14 -7.55 -6.27
C PHE A 55 -4.93 -9.01 -5.90
N HIS A 56 -3.78 -9.58 -6.23
CA HIS A 56 -3.45 -10.97 -5.88
C HIS A 56 -3.20 -11.11 -4.38
N ILE A 57 -3.94 -12.02 -3.73
CA ILE A 57 -3.69 -12.42 -2.35
C ILE A 57 -2.61 -13.51 -2.35
N ASP A 58 -2.80 -14.54 -3.15
CA ASP A 58 -1.90 -15.67 -3.33
C ASP A 58 -1.93 -16.18 -4.78
N ALA A 59 -1.46 -17.40 -5.02
CA ALA A 59 -1.42 -18.00 -6.36
C ALA A 59 -2.81 -18.23 -6.97
N ASP A 60 -3.83 -18.46 -6.11
CA ASP A 60 -5.15 -18.94 -6.56
C ASP A 60 -6.24 -17.89 -6.38
N ARG A 61 -6.04 -16.89 -5.49
CA ARG A 61 -7.08 -15.92 -5.09
C ARG A 61 -6.69 -14.50 -5.40
N VAL A 62 -7.67 -13.75 -5.88
CA VAL A 62 -7.55 -12.31 -6.11
C VAL A 62 -8.74 -11.57 -5.50
N ILE A 63 -8.52 -10.32 -5.13
CA ILE A 63 -9.57 -9.37 -4.82
C ILE A 63 -9.93 -8.64 -6.12
N ASP A 64 -11.19 -8.71 -6.52
CA ASP A 64 -11.76 -7.90 -7.59
C ASP A 64 -12.47 -6.69 -6.99
N ALA A 65 -11.78 -5.58 -6.86
CA ALA A 65 -12.31 -4.38 -6.25
C ALA A 65 -13.29 -3.61 -7.16
N LYS A 66 -13.58 -4.11 -8.36
CA LYS A 66 -14.68 -3.60 -9.19
C LYS A 66 -16.02 -3.85 -8.48
N PHE A 67 -16.14 -4.96 -7.75
CA PHE A 67 -17.33 -5.38 -7.01
C PHE A 67 -17.06 -5.27 -5.51
N GLY A 68 -17.90 -4.53 -4.80
CA GLY A 68 -17.78 -4.34 -3.35
C GLY A 68 -16.52 -3.59 -2.89
N GLY A 69 -15.74 -3.04 -3.82
CA GLY A 69 -14.51 -2.30 -3.49
C GLY A 69 -14.77 -0.92 -2.89
N ASN A 70 -13.79 -0.42 -2.15
CA ASN A 70 -13.78 0.93 -1.58
C ASN A 70 -12.86 1.89 -2.38
N SER A 71 -12.49 3.03 -1.78
CA SER A 71 -11.63 4.02 -2.43
C SER A 71 -10.20 3.54 -2.70
N SER A 72 -9.71 2.48 -2.00
CA SER A 72 -8.35 1.95 -2.20
C SER A 72 -8.06 1.53 -3.64
N ARG A 73 -9.08 1.07 -4.37
CA ARG A 73 -8.96 0.69 -5.79
C ARG A 73 -8.49 1.83 -6.71
N TRP A 74 -8.60 3.08 -6.24
CA TRP A 74 -8.17 4.27 -6.99
C TRP A 74 -6.77 4.76 -6.61
N ILE A 75 -6.07 4.04 -5.72
CA ILE A 75 -4.67 4.37 -5.42
C ILE A 75 -3.83 3.99 -6.63
N ASN A 76 -3.16 4.97 -7.23
CA ASN A 76 -2.35 4.79 -8.41
C ASN A 76 -0.98 4.16 -8.11
N HIS A 77 -0.36 3.64 -9.16
CA HIS A 77 1.01 3.15 -9.09
C HIS A 77 2.03 4.30 -9.11
N ALA A 78 3.10 4.14 -8.31
CA ALA A 78 4.35 4.87 -8.54
C ALA A 78 5.56 3.93 -8.40
N CYS A 79 6.62 4.23 -9.18
CA CYS A 79 7.88 3.50 -9.07
C CYS A 79 8.71 3.91 -7.85
N ASP A 80 8.37 5.06 -7.25
CA ASP A 80 8.89 5.57 -5.98
C ASP A 80 7.68 5.90 -5.09
N PRO A 81 7.09 4.86 -4.43
CA PRO A 81 5.81 4.96 -3.76
C PRO A 81 5.95 5.52 -2.34
N ASN A 82 4.88 6.17 -1.84
CA ASN A 82 4.76 6.60 -0.45
C ASN A 82 3.93 5.63 0.42
N CYS A 83 3.36 4.59 -0.18
CA CYS A 83 2.62 3.54 0.51
C CYS A 83 3.13 2.16 0.10
N ILE A 84 2.78 1.17 0.91
CA ILE A 84 3.01 -0.25 0.64
C ILE A 84 1.72 -1.02 0.89
N ALA A 85 1.48 -2.03 0.06
CA ALA A 85 0.43 -3.02 0.31
C ALA A 85 1.01 -4.16 1.14
N ASP A 86 0.43 -4.39 2.30
CA ASP A 86 0.84 -5.40 3.30
C ASP A 86 -0.26 -6.45 3.43
N GLU A 87 0.10 -7.72 3.21
CA GLU A 87 -0.81 -8.84 3.35
C GLU A 87 -0.77 -9.36 4.79
N GLN A 88 -1.94 -9.50 5.40
CA GLN A 88 -2.13 -10.04 6.73
C GLN A 88 -3.34 -10.98 6.74
N ASP A 89 -3.12 -12.26 6.95
CA ASP A 89 -4.16 -13.30 7.04
C ASP A 89 -5.17 -13.28 5.86
N GLY A 90 -4.66 -13.11 4.64
CA GLY A 90 -5.47 -13.06 3.42
C GLY A 90 -6.18 -11.72 3.18
N ARG A 91 -5.88 -10.69 3.97
CA ARG A 91 -6.37 -9.32 3.82
C ARG A 91 -5.24 -8.39 3.41
N ILE A 92 -5.54 -7.39 2.62
CA ILE A 92 -4.55 -6.46 2.11
C ILE A 92 -4.75 -5.09 2.74
N PHE A 93 -3.72 -4.58 3.40
CA PHE A 93 -3.73 -3.26 4.03
C PHE A 93 -2.75 -2.32 3.33
N ILE A 94 -3.21 -1.14 2.98
CA ILE A 94 -2.34 -0.07 2.48
C ILE A 94 -1.81 0.69 3.69
N LYS A 95 -0.47 0.73 3.81
CA LYS A 95 0.24 1.41 4.90
C LYS A 95 1.14 2.50 4.37
N ALA A 96 1.35 3.53 5.16
CA ALA A 96 2.33 4.57 4.84
C ALA A 96 3.75 4.00 4.91
N LEU A 97 4.51 4.17 3.84
CA LEU A 97 5.93 3.76 3.75
C LEU A 97 6.88 4.85 4.29
N VAL A 98 6.42 6.08 4.25
CA VAL A 98 7.08 7.29 4.75
C VAL A 98 6.01 8.20 5.36
N PRO A 99 6.37 9.24 6.16
CA PRO A 99 5.40 10.23 6.59
C PRO A 99 4.74 10.93 5.38
N ILE A 100 3.41 11.06 5.39
CA ILE A 100 2.63 11.61 4.28
C ILE A 100 1.87 12.83 4.79
N ALA A 101 2.12 14.01 4.20
CA ALA A 101 1.42 15.22 4.56
C ALA A 101 -0.02 15.25 4.01
N ALA A 102 -0.92 15.94 4.71
CA ALA A 102 -2.28 16.19 4.23
C ALA A 102 -2.27 16.79 2.82
N GLY A 103 -3.19 16.33 1.97
CA GLY A 103 -3.30 16.76 0.57
C GLY A 103 -2.42 15.99 -0.42
N THR A 104 -1.51 15.14 0.06
CA THR A 104 -0.63 14.31 -0.79
C THR A 104 -1.41 13.14 -1.39
N GLU A 105 -1.16 12.84 -2.66
CA GLU A 105 -1.70 11.64 -3.32
C GLU A 105 -0.95 10.39 -2.83
N LEU A 106 -1.71 9.32 -2.62
CA LEU A 106 -1.20 8.01 -2.20
C LEU A 106 -0.84 7.17 -3.41
N PHE A 107 0.30 6.49 -3.35
CA PHE A 107 0.81 5.60 -4.38
C PHE A 107 1.41 4.36 -3.76
N TYR A 108 1.24 3.20 -4.40
CA TYR A 108 2.04 2.01 -4.09
C TYR A 108 2.59 1.37 -5.36
N ASP A 109 3.68 0.61 -5.25
CA ASP A 109 4.16 -0.18 -6.38
C ASP A 109 3.26 -1.40 -6.57
N TYR A 110 2.58 -1.49 -7.70
CA TYR A 110 1.67 -2.60 -8.00
C TYR A 110 2.40 -3.95 -8.03
N GLY A 111 3.71 -3.95 -8.25
CA GLY A 111 4.52 -5.16 -8.28
C GLY A 111 4.08 -6.11 -9.41
N LEU A 112 3.52 -5.57 -10.50
CA LEU A 112 2.95 -6.36 -11.57
C LEU A 112 4.01 -7.24 -12.24
N ILE A 113 3.80 -8.56 -12.18
CA ILE A 113 4.66 -9.55 -12.83
C ILE A 113 3.80 -10.33 -13.81
N ILE A 114 4.25 -10.38 -15.07
CA ILE A 114 3.66 -11.21 -16.13
C ILE A 114 4.66 -12.31 -16.46
N ASP A 115 4.17 -13.55 -16.57
CA ASP A 115 5.03 -14.71 -16.83
C ASP A 115 5.40 -14.85 -18.31
N GLU A 116 5.86 -13.75 -18.90
CA GLU A 116 6.38 -13.68 -20.25
C GLU A 116 7.72 -12.95 -20.25
N ARG A 117 8.52 -13.15 -21.32
CA ARG A 117 9.74 -12.35 -21.51
C ARG A 117 9.38 -10.88 -21.73
N TYR A 118 9.93 -9.98 -20.90
CA TYR A 118 9.72 -8.57 -21.04
C TYR A 118 10.38 -8.01 -22.30
N THR A 119 9.60 -7.85 -23.35
CA THR A 119 9.98 -7.18 -24.58
C THR A 119 9.65 -5.69 -24.52
N PRO A 120 10.26 -4.83 -25.37
CA PRO A 120 9.84 -3.44 -25.49
C PRO A 120 8.35 -3.29 -25.79
N LYS A 121 7.77 -4.18 -26.61
CA LYS A 121 6.34 -4.21 -26.92
C LYS A 121 5.50 -4.45 -25.65
N LEU A 122 5.80 -5.52 -24.89
CA LEU A 122 5.08 -5.83 -23.65
C LEU A 122 5.17 -4.69 -22.63
N LYS A 123 6.34 -4.06 -22.49
CA LYS A 123 6.49 -2.90 -21.60
C LYS A 123 5.65 -1.71 -22.03
N ALA A 124 5.47 -1.49 -23.33
CA ALA A 124 4.65 -0.43 -23.87
C ALA A 124 3.15 -0.67 -23.69
N GLU A 125 2.72 -1.93 -23.49
CA GLU A 125 1.33 -2.30 -23.17
C GLU A 125 0.96 -1.97 -21.71
N TYR A 126 1.99 -1.80 -20.84
CA TYR A 126 1.83 -1.44 -19.42
C TYR A 126 2.65 -0.18 -19.09
N PRO A 127 2.31 0.97 -19.67
CA PRO A 127 3.11 2.17 -19.48
C PRO A 127 2.92 2.75 -18.08
N CYS A 128 3.98 3.38 -17.55
CA CYS A 128 3.94 4.11 -16.29
C CYS A 128 4.23 5.59 -16.52
N TRP A 129 3.38 6.45 -15.96
CA TRP A 129 3.49 7.91 -16.02
C TRP A 129 3.58 8.55 -14.62
N CYS A 130 4.11 7.82 -13.64
CA CYS A 130 4.15 8.31 -12.25
C CYS A 130 4.99 9.57 -12.05
N GLY A 131 5.85 9.94 -13.00
CA GLY A 131 6.66 11.16 -12.93
C GLY A 131 7.83 11.12 -11.94
N SER A 132 8.04 9.99 -11.21
CA SER A 132 9.16 9.87 -10.30
C SER A 132 10.51 9.86 -11.06
N ALA A 133 11.56 10.38 -10.41
CA ALA A 133 12.92 10.44 -10.99
C ALA A 133 13.44 9.04 -11.38
N ASN A 134 13.03 8.01 -10.64
CA ASN A 134 13.38 6.60 -10.87
C ASN A 134 12.30 5.83 -11.62
N CYS A 135 11.43 6.50 -12.40
CA CYS A 135 10.37 5.86 -13.13
C CYS A 135 10.90 4.79 -14.09
N ARG A 136 10.34 3.58 -14.02
CA ARG A 136 10.72 2.45 -14.88
C ARG A 136 10.15 2.56 -16.30
N GLY A 137 9.26 3.53 -16.56
CA GLY A 137 8.51 3.68 -17.82
C GLY A 137 7.46 2.58 -18.05
N THR A 138 7.30 1.66 -17.09
CA THR A 138 6.34 0.55 -17.15
C THR A 138 5.86 0.19 -15.74
N LEU A 139 4.63 -0.31 -15.64
CA LEU A 139 4.05 -0.86 -14.41
C LEU A 139 4.69 -2.21 -14.02
N LEU A 140 5.36 -2.88 -14.99
CA LEU A 140 5.95 -4.19 -14.76
C LEU A 140 7.12 -4.09 -13.78
N ALA A 141 7.06 -4.93 -12.75
CA ALA A 141 8.15 -5.06 -11.79
C ALA A 141 9.33 -5.84 -12.39
N PRO A 142 10.59 -5.52 -12.02
CA PRO A 142 11.76 -6.28 -12.47
C PRO A 142 11.68 -7.74 -12.00
N LYS A 143 11.86 -8.71 -12.90
CA LYS A 143 11.85 -10.15 -12.55
C LYS A 143 13.06 -10.59 -11.72
N ARG A 144 14.21 -9.89 -11.82
CA ARG A 144 15.44 -10.20 -11.07
C ARG A 144 15.74 -9.09 -10.06
N GLY A 145 15.99 -9.49 -8.83
CA GLY A 145 16.43 -8.57 -7.77
C GLY A 145 15.32 -7.69 -7.20
N TRP A 146 14.10 -7.78 -7.71
CA TRP A 146 12.99 -7.07 -7.09
C TRP A 146 12.60 -7.77 -5.79
N ARG A 147 12.73 -7.05 -4.68
CA ARG A 147 12.13 -7.44 -3.41
C ARG A 147 11.05 -6.43 -3.13
N LYS A 148 9.83 -6.91 -2.78
CA LYS A 148 8.83 -6.01 -2.19
C LYS A 148 9.51 -5.23 -1.06
N PRO A 149 9.33 -3.89 -0.99
CA PRO A 149 9.74 -3.15 0.19
C PRO A 149 9.08 -3.84 1.40
N VAL A 150 9.89 -4.42 2.28
CA VAL A 150 9.39 -5.00 3.51
C VAL A 150 9.30 -3.83 4.47
N ALA A 151 8.09 -3.49 4.92
CA ALA A 151 7.95 -2.60 6.06
C ALA A 151 8.67 -3.27 7.23
N GLU A 152 9.75 -2.66 7.72
CA GLU A 152 10.40 -3.18 8.94
C GLU A 152 9.36 -3.17 10.06
N PRO A 153 9.25 -4.27 10.84
CA PRO A 153 8.33 -4.27 11.96
C PRO A 153 8.72 -3.12 12.89
N VAL A 154 7.79 -2.22 13.15
CA VAL A 154 7.94 -1.12 14.09
C VAL A 154 8.43 -1.73 15.39
N LYS A 155 9.70 -1.48 15.78
CA LYS A 155 10.25 -1.94 17.05
C LYS A 155 9.35 -1.36 18.14
N ALA A 156 8.61 -2.24 18.83
CA ALA A 156 7.78 -1.85 19.96
C ALA A 156 8.63 -1.04 20.92
N VAL A 157 8.31 0.24 21.11
CA VAL A 157 8.92 1.09 22.13
C VAL A 157 8.60 0.42 23.46
N LYS A 158 9.61 -0.14 24.12
CA LYS A 158 9.46 -0.68 25.46
C LYS A 158 8.96 0.45 26.35
N ALA A 159 7.74 0.32 26.86
CA ALA A 159 7.24 1.23 27.88
C ALA A 159 8.22 1.23 29.06
N GLU A 160 8.82 2.38 29.35
CA GLU A 160 9.62 2.56 30.55
C GLU A 160 8.75 2.32 31.79
N LYS A 161 9.21 1.41 32.65
CA LYS A 161 8.54 1.18 33.94
C LYS A 161 8.62 2.46 34.77
N PRO A 162 7.50 2.91 35.38
CA PRO A 162 7.54 4.09 36.26
C PRO A 162 8.53 3.88 37.41
N ALA A 163 9.38 4.88 37.65
CA ALA A 163 10.34 4.91 38.69
C ALA A 163 9.66 4.71 40.06
N LYS A 164 10.18 3.78 40.87
CA LYS A 164 9.70 3.56 42.25
C LYS A 164 9.99 4.81 43.06
N THR A 165 8.94 5.50 43.52
CA THR A 165 9.03 6.57 44.53
C THR A 165 9.54 6.01 45.83
N THR A 166 10.75 6.36 46.23
CA THR A 166 11.32 6.12 47.55
C THR A 166 10.59 6.93 48.60
N LYS A 167 9.89 6.26 49.51
CA LYS A 167 9.28 6.90 50.69
C LYS A 167 10.36 7.48 51.57
N ALA A 168 10.35 8.79 51.78
CA ALA A 168 11.18 9.45 52.77
C ALA A 168 10.75 9.02 54.19
N LYS A 169 11.73 8.53 54.99
CA LYS A 169 11.54 8.28 56.42
C LYS A 169 11.50 9.60 57.16
N THR A 170 10.35 9.92 57.76
CA THR A 170 10.21 11.00 58.71
C THR A 170 10.93 10.62 60.01
N ALA A 171 11.97 11.37 60.35
CA ALA A 171 12.67 11.27 61.65
C ALA A 171 11.78 11.89 62.75
N GLY A 172 11.48 11.10 63.75
CA GLY A 172 10.75 11.55 64.94
C GLY A 172 11.57 12.51 65.76
N SER A 173 11.01 13.70 66.03
CA SER A 173 11.49 14.66 67.00
C SER A 173 11.10 14.24 68.40
N ARG A 174 12.12 13.93 69.25
CA ARG A 174 11.92 13.90 70.72
C ARG A 174 12.10 15.29 71.24
N ARG A 175 11.14 15.73 72.03
CA ARG A 175 11.25 16.88 72.95
C ARG A 175 11.61 16.40 74.36
N PRO A 176 12.32 17.25 75.11
CA PRO A 176 12.61 17.02 76.54
C PRO A 176 11.39 17.24 77.43
#